data_0b9cadf63fbac867683ba19c57b92cde
#
_entry.id   0b9cadf63fbac867683ba19c57b92cde
#
_cell.length_a   1.000
_cell.length_b   1.000
_cell.length_c   1.000
_cell.angle_alpha   90.00
_cell.angle_beta   90.00
_cell.angle_gamma   90.00
#
_symmetry.space_group_name_H-M   'P 1'
#
loop_
_entity.id
_entity.type
_entity.pdbx_description
1 polymer ?
#
loop_
_entity_poly.entity_id
_entity_poly.type
_entity_poly.pdbx_seq_one_letter_code
_entity_poly.pdbx_strand_id
1 'polypeptide(L)'
;MRSFLLLVTLTAALAVSAPAQIPFDNNRNQGVGVTVGLASGAGISYQEILPSALGYRAAVLAWKTGDSSFFDIGVSGLRVLSDDGRRRVYLLASMAWWRRSGEKAEVAFDDEGNLISERVFDDVDDSGAIGAGAGVELPLGPSAAISLEAAFTYWTDSGDLIPAPQASLHWLF
;
A
#
# COMPACT_ATOMS: atom_id res chain seq x y z
N MET A 1 8.72 -16.08 -13.11
CA MET A 1 9.74 -15.08 -13.50
C MET A 1 9.39 -14.29 -14.78
N ARG A 2 8.87 -14.88 -15.86
CA ARG A 2 8.53 -14.14 -17.09
C ARG A 2 7.40 -13.11 -16.91
N SER A 3 6.38 -13.43 -16.11
CA SER A 3 5.25 -12.50 -15.84
C SER A 3 5.65 -11.29 -14.99
N PHE A 4 6.63 -11.44 -14.11
CA PHE A 4 7.16 -10.36 -13.28
C PHE A 4 7.92 -9.30 -14.12
N LEU A 5 8.72 -9.77 -15.08
CA LEU A 5 9.43 -8.86 -15.99
C LEU A 5 8.47 -8.04 -16.86
N LEU A 6 7.35 -8.64 -17.28
CA LEU A 6 6.33 -7.97 -18.10
C LEU A 6 5.59 -6.88 -17.32
N LEU A 7 5.31 -7.10 -16.03
CA LEU A 7 4.67 -6.12 -15.17
C LEU A 7 5.58 -4.91 -14.90
N VAL A 8 6.86 -5.17 -14.62
CA VAL A 8 7.86 -4.11 -14.38
C VAL A 8 8.12 -3.30 -15.66
N THR A 9 8.15 -3.93 -16.83
CA THR A 9 8.33 -3.22 -18.11
C THR A 9 7.09 -2.42 -18.52
N LEU A 10 5.89 -2.89 -18.22
CA LEU A 10 4.66 -2.16 -18.50
C LEU A 10 4.52 -0.92 -17.60
N THR A 11 4.88 -1.01 -16.33
CA THR A 11 4.91 0.14 -15.40
C THR A 11 5.95 1.18 -15.80
N ALA A 12 7.13 0.75 -16.25
CA ALA A 12 8.17 1.66 -16.72
C ALA A 12 7.79 2.36 -18.03
N ALA A 13 7.08 1.68 -18.94
CA ALA A 13 6.65 2.25 -20.22
C ALA A 13 5.53 3.30 -20.05
N LEU A 14 4.64 3.13 -19.06
CA LEU A 14 3.60 4.11 -18.73
C LEU A 14 4.14 5.39 -18.10
N ALA A 15 5.34 5.34 -17.51
CA ALA A 15 5.98 6.49 -16.90
C ALA A 15 6.60 7.50 -17.89
N VAL A 16 6.78 7.13 -19.16
CA VAL A 16 7.60 7.89 -20.11
C VAL A 16 6.79 8.79 -21.07
N SER A 17 5.49 8.63 -21.22
CA SER A 17 4.72 9.32 -22.26
C SER A 17 3.79 10.40 -21.74
N ALA A 18 4.09 11.62 -22.15
CA ALA A 18 3.41 12.91 -22.17
C ALA A 18 3.73 13.87 -21.01
N PRO A 19 4.24 15.08 -21.33
CA PRO A 19 4.27 16.17 -20.36
C PRO A 19 2.83 16.66 -20.15
N ALA A 20 2.19 16.23 -19.07
CA ALA A 20 0.97 16.88 -18.63
C ALA A 20 1.36 18.27 -18.12
N GLN A 21 0.96 19.32 -18.84
CA GLN A 21 0.96 20.68 -18.31
C GLN A 21 -0.19 20.76 -17.29
N ILE A 22 0.11 20.41 -16.06
CA ILE A 22 -0.85 20.47 -14.98
C ILE A 22 -0.65 21.82 -14.28
N PRO A 23 -1.71 22.63 -14.10
CA PRO A 23 -1.64 23.78 -13.23
C PRO A 23 -1.33 23.28 -11.81
N PHE A 24 -0.13 23.51 -11.36
CA PHE A 24 0.36 23.02 -10.08
C PHE A 24 -0.10 23.98 -8.97
N ASP A 25 -1.09 23.60 -8.20
CA ASP A 25 -1.43 24.30 -6.97
C ASP A 25 -0.48 23.84 -5.86
N ASN A 26 0.50 24.68 -5.52
CA ASN A 26 1.53 24.37 -4.53
C ASN A 26 0.99 24.03 -3.14
N ASN A 27 -0.24 24.41 -2.81
CA ASN A 27 -0.83 24.19 -1.49
C ASN A 27 -1.45 22.79 -1.30
N ARG A 28 -1.40 21.93 -2.32
CA ARG A 28 -2.04 20.60 -2.28
C ARG A 28 -1.09 19.47 -2.65
N ASN A 29 0.19 19.73 -2.56
CA ASN A 29 1.19 18.79 -3.07
C ASN A 29 1.84 17.93 -1.99
N GLN A 30 1.73 18.35 -0.73
CA GLN A 30 2.23 17.61 0.42
C GLN A 30 1.10 17.34 1.40
N GLY A 31 1.10 16.17 2.01
CA GLY A 31 0.10 15.83 3.00
C GLY A 31 0.55 14.69 3.91
N VAL A 32 0.06 14.77 5.14
CA VAL A 32 0.17 13.71 6.14
C VAL A 32 -1.21 13.16 6.42
N GLY A 33 -1.33 11.87 6.59
CA GLY A 33 -2.64 11.27 6.80
C GLY A 33 -2.59 9.80 7.16
N VAL A 34 -3.62 9.09 6.72
CA VAL A 34 -3.74 7.65 6.89
C VAL A 34 -4.04 6.99 5.55
N THR A 35 -3.49 5.82 5.36
CA THR A 35 -3.69 4.99 4.16
C THR A 35 -4.10 3.58 4.60
N VAL A 36 -4.95 2.97 3.79
CA VAL A 36 -5.32 1.55 3.89
C VAL A 36 -5.31 0.94 2.51
N GLY A 37 -4.39 0.02 2.27
CA GLY A 37 -4.28 -0.66 0.99
C GLY A 37 -3.38 -1.87 1.04
N LEU A 38 -3.70 -2.89 0.25
CA LEU A 38 -2.96 -4.15 0.24
C LEU A 38 -1.57 -4.01 -0.39
N ALA A 39 -1.42 -3.16 -1.41
CA ALA A 39 -0.13 -2.96 -2.06
C ALA A 39 0.55 -1.64 -1.67
N SER A 40 -0.21 -0.68 -1.13
CA SER A 40 0.32 0.62 -0.68
C SER A 40 0.70 0.64 0.81
N GLY A 41 0.41 -0.45 1.53
CA GLY A 41 0.53 -0.53 2.97
C GLY A 41 -0.63 0.15 3.71
N ALA A 42 -0.61 0.02 5.03
CA ALA A 42 -1.59 0.62 5.93
C ALA A 42 -0.89 1.47 7.00
N GLY A 43 -1.60 2.46 7.55
CA GLY A 43 -1.14 3.23 8.70
C GLY A 43 -1.00 4.73 8.45
N ILE A 44 -0.13 5.35 9.23
CA ILE A 44 0.22 6.77 9.05
C ILE A 44 0.98 6.90 7.74
N SER A 45 0.60 7.89 6.93
CA SER A 45 1.19 8.09 5.61
C SER A 45 1.59 9.53 5.36
N TYR A 46 2.62 9.69 4.53
CA TYR A 46 3.04 10.95 3.94
C TYR A 46 2.98 10.83 2.44
N GLN A 47 2.46 11.87 1.79
CA GLN A 47 2.39 11.98 0.33
C GLN A 47 3.02 13.28 -0.13
N GLU A 48 3.73 13.24 -1.26
CA GLU A 48 4.22 14.42 -1.95
C GLU A 48 4.10 14.26 -3.46
N ILE A 49 3.61 15.31 -4.12
CA ILE A 49 3.54 15.42 -5.58
C ILE A 49 4.51 16.52 -6.01
N LEU A 50 5.45 16.18 -6.86
CA LEU A 50 6.47 17.07 -7.38
C LEU A 50 5.95 17.88 -8.57
N PRO A 51 6.56 19.04 -8.90
CA PRO A 51 6.21 19.84 -10.08
C PRO A 51 6.28 19.06 -11.42
N SER A 52 7.03 17.97 -11.45
CA SER A 52 7.11 17.07 -12.61
C SER A 52 5.88 16.19 -12.82
N ALA A 53 4.82 16.37 -12.02
CA ALA A 53 3.64 15.50 -11.96
C ALA A 53 3.95 14.06 -11.52
N LEU A 54 5.14 13.82 -11.03
CA LEU A 54 5.51 12.61 -10.30
C LEU A 54 5.29 12.82 -8.80
N GLY A 55 4.99 11.76 -8.08
CA GLY A 55 4.86 11.83 -6.64
C GLY A 55 5.20 10.51 -5.99
N TYR A 56 5.20 10.53 -4.69
CA TYR A 56 5.34 9.34 -3.88
C TYR A 56 4.45 9.41 -2.65
N ARG A 57 4.14 8.26 -2.13
CA ARG A 57 3.49 8.06 -0.83
C ARG A 57 4.22 6.98 -0.07
N ALA A 58 4.43 7.19 1.21
CA ALA A 58 4.94 6.18 2.13
C ALA A 58 3.94 6.00 3.27
N ALA A 59 3.73 4.77 3.72
CA ALA A 59 2.85 4.44 4.82
C ALA A 59 3.57 3.50 5.79
N VAL A 60 3.27 3.62 7.07
CA VAL A 60 3.81 2.74 8.11
C VAL A 60 2.78 2.52 9.22
N LEU A 61 2.68 1.28 9.66
CA LEU A 61 1.91 0.88 10.83
C LEU A 61 2.76 -0.06 11.70
N ALA A 62 2.80 0.23 12.98
CA ALA A 62 3.40 -0.67 13.96
C ALA A 62 2.44 -0.79 15.14
N TRP A 63 2.19 -2.03 15.55
CA TRP A 63 1.28 -2.32 16.64
C TRP A 63 1.79 -3.53 17.41
N LYS A 64 1.66 -3.49 18.75
CA LYS A 64 1.96 -4.61 19.63
C LYS A 64 0.86 -4.74 20.69
N THR A 65 0.36 -5.98 20.90
CA THR A 65 -0.63 -6.30 21.93
C THR A 65 -0.30 -7.65 22.52
N GLY A 66 0.10 -7.67 23.80
CA GLY A 66 0.58 -8.88 24.46
C GLY A 66 1.78 -9.46 23.71
N ASP A 67 1.66 -10.73 23.34
CA ASP A 67 2.70 -11.49 22.63
C ASP A 67 2.59 -11.41 21.10
N SER A 68 1.58 -10.69 20.60
CA SER A 68 1.39 -10.47 19.16
C SER A 68 1.90 -9.11 18.74
N SER A 69 2.62 -9.05 17.61
CA SER A 69 3.01 -7.81 16.96
C SER A 69 2.69 -7.83 15.48
N PHE A 70 2.43 -6.63 14.95
CA PHE A 70 2.21 -6.39 13.53
C PHE A 70 2.99 -5.17 13.09
N PHE A 71 3.68 -5.28 11.97
CA PHE A 71 4.38 -4.18 11.31
C PHE A 71 4.03 -4.20 9.83
N ASP A 72 3.76 -3.01 9.28
CA ASP A 72 3.46 -2.80 7.86
C ASP A 72 4.22 -1.57 7.38
N ILE A 73 4.85 -1.67 6.23
CA ILE A 73 5.46 -0.56 5.53
C ILE A 73 5.12 -0.67 4.04
N GLY A 74 4.64 0.44 3.49
CA GLY A 74 4.31 0.52 2.07
C GLY A 74 4.85 1.78 1.43
N VAL A 75 5.17 1.68 0.15
CA VAL A 75 5.57 2.82 -0.68
C VAL A 75 4.85 2.76 -2.02
N SER A 76 4.48 3.94 -2.54
CA SER A 76 3.83 4.08 -3.84
C SER A 76 4.48 5.20 -4.62
N GLY A 77 4.80 4.95 -5.89
CA GLY A 77 5.10 5.97 -6.87
C GLY A 77 3.80 6.39 -7.57
N LEU A 78 3.62 7.68 -7.76
CA LEU A 78 2.42 8.29 -8.33
C LEU A 78 2.79 9.02 -9.62
N ARG A 79 1.93 8.94 -10.65
CA ARG A 79 2.03 9.74 -11.87
C ARG A 79 0.70 10.45 -12.09
N VAL A 80 0.67 11.75 -11.85
CA VAL A 80 -0.52 12.57 -12.08
C VAL A 80 -0.78 12.69 -13.58
N LEU A 81 -2.00 12.36 -14.00
CA LEU A 81 -2.47 12.46 -15.37
C LEU A 81 -3.28 13.73 -15.60
N SER A 82 -4.05 14.15 -14.59
CA SER A 82 -4.90 15.34 -14.64
C SER A 82 -5.10 15.88 -13.23
N ASP A 83 -5.07 17.19 -13.10
CA ASP A 83 -5.46 17.93 -11.90
C ASP A 83 -6.23 19.18 -12.34
N ASP A 84 -7.52 19.26 -12.01
CA ASP A 84 -8.40 20.40 -12.34
C ASP A 84 -8.80 21.20 -11.08
N GLY A 85 -8.11 20.97 -9.96
CA GLY A 85 -8.39 21.58 -8.67
C GLY A 85 -9.60 21.01 -7.94
N ARG A 86 -10.48 20.27 -8.62
CA ARG A 86 -11.63 19.55 -8.04
C ARG A 86 -11.35 18.07 -7.84
N ARG A 87 -10.47 17.53 -8.66
CA ARG A 87 -10.02 16.14 -8.61
C ARG A 87 -8.64 16.04 -9.22
N ARG A 88 -7.86 15.11 -8.71
CA ARG A 88 -6.58 14.70 -9.28
C ARG A 88 -6.67 13.24 -9.67
N VAL A 89 -6.40 12.92 -10.92
CA VAL A 89 -6.37 11.54 -11.45
C VAL A 89 -4.91 11.14 -11.65
N TYR A 90 -4.54 9.95 -11.21
CA TYR A 90 -3.17 9.47 -11.30
C TYR A 90 -3.08 7.96 -11.53
N LEU A 91 -1.95 7.54 -12.07
CA LEU A 91 -1.51 6.15 -12.03
C LEU A 91 -0.66 5.93 -10.79
N LEU A 92 -0.66 4.70 -10.29
CA LEU A 92 0.18 4.31 -9.17
C LEU A 92 0.87 2.98 -9.42
N ALA A 93 2.08 2.85 -8.87
CA ALA A 93 2.78 1.60 -8.69
C ALA A 93 3.24 1.54 -7.24
N SER A 94 2.98 0.45 -6.55
CA SER A 94 3.19 0.34 -5.12
C SER A 94 3.77 -1.00 -4.72
N MET A 95 4.42 -1.02 -3.58
CA MET A 95 4.86 -2.21 -2.88
C MET A 95 4.63 -2.06 -1.38
N ALA A 96 4.28 -3.15 -0.73
CA ALA A 96 4.16 -3.21 0.71
C ALA A 96 4.80 -4.50 1.22
N TRP A 97 5.26 -4.42 2.44
CA TRP A 97 5.75 -5.56 3.20
C TRP A 97 5.20 -5.46 4.62
N TRP A 98 4.74 -6.58 5.12
CA TRP A 98 4.26 -6.68 6.49
C TRP A 98 4.81 -7.92 7.17
N ARG A 99 4.93 -7.79 8.47
CA ARG A 99 5.38 -8.83 9.38
C ARG A 99 4.38 -8.98 10.51
N ARG A 100 3.98 -10.20 10.74
CA ARG A 100 3.16 -10.58 11.87
C ARG A 100 3.93 -11.58 12.72
N SER A 101 3.98 -11.36 14.03
CA SER A 101 4.50 -12.34 14.96
C SER A 101 3.49 -12.60 16.08
N GLY A 102 3.47 -13.80 16.57
CA GLY A 102 2.61 -14.22 17.66
C GLY A 102 3.02 -15.60 18.15
N GLU A 103 2.53 -15.98 19.31
CA GLU A 103 2.72 -17.33 19.82
C GLU A 103 1.68 -18.28 19.21
N LYS A 104 2.13 -19.47 18.80
CA LYS A 104 1.28 -20.60 18.45
C LYS A 104 1.49 -21.72 19.45
N ALA A 105 0.39 -22.29 19.91
CA ALA A 105 0.40 -23.51 20.71
C ALA A 105 0.07 -24.70 19.81
N GLU A 106 0.96 -25.66 19.76
CA GLU A 106 0.72 -26.96 19.14
C GLU A 106 0.42 -27.98 20.22
N VAL A 107 -0.73 -28.61 20.13
CA VAL A 107 -1.22 -29.58 21.10
C VAL A 107 -1.32 -30.94 20.46
N ALA A 108 -0.60 -31.91 20.97
CA ALA A 108 -0.67 -33.30 20.51
C ALA A 108 -1.46 -34.17 21.49
N PHE A 109 -2.36 -34.99 20.92
CA PHE A 109 -3.16 -35.95 21.67
C PHE A 109 -2.79 -37.37 21.24
N ASP A 110 -2.93 -38.35 22.16
CA ASP A 110 -2.84 -39.78 21.86
C ASP A 110 -4.15 -40.29 21.19
N ASP A 111 -4.14 -41.57 20.79
CA ASP A 111 -5.30 -42.21 20.18
C ASP A 111 -6.49 -42.35 21.16
N GLU A 112 -6.25 -42.15 22.46
CA GLU A 112 -7.26 -42.18 23.51
C GLU A 112 -7.77 -40.80 23.89
N GLY A 113 -7.23 -39.71 23.22
CA GLY A 113 -7.64 -38.35 23.43
C GLY A 113 -6.98 -37.65 24.62
N ASN A 114 -5.92 -38.24 25.22
CA ASN A 114 -5.17 -37.59 26.30
C ASN A 114 -4.09 -36.66 25.73
N LEU A 115 -3.86 -35.53 26.38
CA LEU A 115 -2.83 -34.57 26.02
C LEU A 115 -1.44 -35.20 26.23
N ILE A 116 -0.69 -35.38 25.14
CA ILE A 116 0.68 -35.89 25.16
C ILE A 116 1.70 -34.80 25.35
N SER A 117 1.51 -33.70 24.59
CA SER A 117 2.42 -32.55 24.64
C SER A 117 1.73 -31.24 24.25
N GLU A 118 2.17 -30.19 24.88
CA GLU A 118 1.88 -28.82 24.51
C GLU A 118 3.20 -28.10 24.24
N ARG A 119 3.35 -27.55 23.08
CA ARG A 119 4.54 -26.76 22.71
C ARG A 119 4.11 -25.40 22.24
N VAL A 120 4.58 -24.37 22.92
CA VAL A 120 4.43 -22.97 22.52
C VAL A 120 5.68 -22.56 21.77
N PHE A 121 5.52 -21.95 20.62
CA PHE A 121 6.62 -21.42 19.80
C PHE A 121 6.23 -20.11 19.15
N ASP A 122 7.22 -19.26 18.91
CA ASP A 122 7.04 -18.01 18.18
C ASP A 122 6.77 -18.32 16.71
N ASP A 123 5.65 -17.83 16.22
CA ASP A 123 5.30 -17.86 14.80
C ASP A 123 5.52 -16.49 14.18
N VAL A 124 6.34 -16.45 13.16
CA VAL A 124 6.64 -15.22 12.39
C VAL A 124 6.24 -15.43 10.95
N ASP A 125 5.36 -14.57 10.48
CA ASP A 125 4.85 -14.57 9.13
C ASP A 125 5.22 -13.25 8.45
N ASP A 126 5.98 -13.36 7.36
CA ASP A 126 6.43 -12.23 6.54
C ASP A 126 5.75 -12.32 5.18
N SER A 127 5.10 -11.25 4.76
CA SER A 127 4.39 -11.20 3.50
C SER A 127 4.67 -9.91 2.75
N GLY A 128 4.54 -9.95 1.43
CA GLY A 128 4.71 -8.79 0.59
C GLY A 128 3.71 -8.73 -0.56
N ALA A 129 3.49 -7.53 -1.05
CA ALA A 129 2.66 -7.29 -2.22
C ALA A 129 3.26 -6.23 -3.13
N ILE A 130 3.00 -6.36 -4.42
CA ILE A 130 3.34 -5.36 -5.43
C ILE A 130 2.09 -5.08 -6.24
N GLY A 131 1.78 -3.80 -6.47
CA GLY A 131 0.57 -3.42 -7.18
C GLY A 131 0.80 -2.32 -8.21
N ALA A 132 -0.09 -2.28 -9.19
CA ALA A 132 -0.20 -1.18 -10.14
C ALA A 132 -1.66 -0.89 -10.45
N GLY A 133 -2.00 0.38 -10.60
CA GLY A 133 -3.38 0.78 -10.79
C GLY A 133 -3.57 2.26 -11.07
N ALA A 134 -4.76 2.73 -10.77
CA ALA A 134 -5.13 4.13 -10.90
C ALA A 134 -5.92 4.61 -9.68
N GLY A 135 -5.90 5.90 -9.45
CA GLY A 135 -6.61 6.53 -8.36
C GLY A 135 -7.16 7.90 -8.72
N VAL A 136 -8.09 8.32 -7.90
CA VAL A 136 -8.63 9.68 -7.89
C VAL A 136 -8.51 10.26 -6.49
N GLU A 137 -7.96 11.46 -6.41
CA GLU A 137 -7.93 12.26 -5.19
C GLU A 137 -8.97 13.37 -5.29
N LEU A 138 -9.81 13.48 -4.27
CA LEU A 138 -10.90 14.43 -4.17
C LEU A 138 -10.65 15.36 -2.96
N PRO A 139 -10.64 16.69 -3.13
CA PRO A 139 -10.51 17.60 -2.02
C PRO A 139 -11.74 17.56 -1.12
N LEU A 140 -11.50 17.54 0.20
CA LEU A 140 -12.52 17.68 1.25
C LEU A 140 -12.38 19.07 1.91
N GLY A 141 -12.33 20.13 1.09
CA GLY A 141 -12.07 21.49 1.53
C GLY A 141 -10.65 21.94 1.23
N PRO A 142 -10.16 23.03 1.86
CA PRO A 142 -8.86 23.63 1.51
C PRO A 142 -7.65 22.82 1.97
N SER A 143 -7.79 22.03 3.02
CA SER A 143 -6.65 21.41 3.71
C SER A 143 -6.77 19.90 3.88
N ALA A 144 -7.71 19.25 3.20
CA ALA A 144 -7.85 17.80 3.26
C ALA A 144 -8.24 17.22 1.90
N ALA A 145 -7.82 15.98 1.64
CA ALA A 145 -8.22 15.21 0.48
C ALA A 145 -8.41 13.73 0.82
N ILE A 146 -9.35 13.10 0.15
CA ILE A 146 -9.52 11.65 0.14
C ILE A 146 -9.08 11.09 -1.20
N SER A 147 -8.31 10.02 -1.19
CA SER A 147 -7.96 9.26 -2.38
C SER A 147 -8.66 7.92 -2.38
N LEU A 148 -9.19 7.55 -3.53
CA LEU A 148 -9.76 6.23 -3.80
C LEU A 148 -9.00 5.61 -4.97
N GLU A 149 -8.53 4.40 -4.79
CA GLU A 149 -7.64 3.73 -5.72
C GLU A 149 -8.10 2.30 -5.99
N ALA A 150 -7.79 1.83 -7.18
CA ALA A 150 -7.93 0.43 -7.55
C ALA A 150 -6.62 -0.04 -8.19
N ALA A 151 -6.05 -1.10 -7.65
CA ALA A 151 -4.79 -1.67 -8.12
C ALA A 151 -4.94 -3.18 -8.35
N PHE A 152 -4.30 -3.70 -9.39
CA PHE A 152 -4.01 -5.12 -9.49
C PHE A 152 -2.80 -5.40 -8.60
N THR A 153 -2.99 -6.27 -7.62
CA THR A 153 -2.00 -6.56 -6.58
C THR A 153 -1.55 -8.01 -6.70
N TYR A 154 -0.25 -8.20 -6.84
CA TYR A 154 0.41 -9.50 -6.82
C TYR A 154 0.94 -9.77 -5.41
N TRP A 155 0.53 -10.90 -4.85
CA TRP A 155 0.97 -11.40 -3.55
C TRP A 155 2.19 -12.29 -3.70
N THR A 156 3.23 -11.99 -2.94
CA THR A 156 4.49 -12.74 -3.05
C THR A 156 4.39 -14.16 -2.51
N ASP A 157 3.50 -14.41 -1.56
CA ASP A 157 3.37 -15.68 -0.87
C ASP A 157 2.55 -16.69 -1.66
N SER A 158 1.38 -16.27 -2.16
CA SER A 158 0.48 -17.16 -2.91
C SER A 158 0.75 -17.15 -4.41
N GLY A 159 1.38 -16.10 -4.93
CA GLY A 159 1.55 -15.88 -6.36
C GLY A 159 0.26 -15.40 -7.07
N ASP A 160 -0.75 -15.00 -6.30
CA ASP A 160 -2.03 -14.54 -6.83
C ASP A 160 -1.97 -13.09 -7.29
N LEU A 161 -2.71 -12.80 -8.35
CA LEU A 161 -2.94 -11.45 -8.85
C LEU A 161 -4.43 -11.12 -8.67
N ILE A 162 -4.75 -10.21 -7.76
CA ILE A 162 -6.13 -9.83 -7.44
C ILE A 162 -6.34 -8.32 -7.57
N PRO A 163 -7.54 -7.86 -7.95
CA PRO A 163 -7.89 -6.45 -7.83
C PRO A 163 -8.08 -6.09 -6.35
N ALA A 164 -7.44 -5.01 -5.92
CA ALA A 164 -7.50 -4.54 -4.54
C ALA A 164 -7.89 -3.06 -4.50
N PRO A 165 -8.97 -2.70 -3.79
CA PRO A 165 -9.27 -1.33 -3.49
C PRO A 165 -8.31 -0.80 -2.41
N GLN A 166 -8.01 0.49 -2.51
CA GLN A 166 -7.17 1.21 -1.56
C GLN A 166 -7.79 2.58 -1.31
N ALA A 167 -7.55 3.15 -0.14
CA ALA A 167 -8.03 4.48 0.19
C ALA A 167 -7.04 5.20 1.10
N SER A 168 -7.00 6.53 0.99
CA SER A 168 -6.24 7.36 1.92
C SER A 168 -6.94 8.67 2.20
N LEU A 169 -6.67 9.23 3.37
CA LEU A 169 -7.13 10.55 3.79
C LEU A 169 -5.90 11.34 4.23
N HIS A 170 -5.65 12.49 3.60
CA HIS A 170 -4.50 13.33 3.87
C HIS A 170 -4.93 14.75 4.26
N TRP A 171 -4.23 15.34 5.23
CA TRP A 171 -4.21 16.77 5.50
C TRP A 171 -3.08 17.39 4.68
N LEU A 172 -3.46 18.38 3.87
CA LEU A 172 -2.59 19.02 2.89
C LEU A 172 -2.00 20.32 3.43
N PHE A 173 -0.75 20.64 3.07
CA PHE A 173 -0.03 21.84 3.44
C PHE A 173 1.02 22.22 2.40
#